data_e7d9315a0654f1dfa67b4e14aa98fb9c
#
_entry.id   e7d9315a0654f1dfa67b4e14aa98fb9c
#
_cell.length_a   1.000
_cell.length_b   1.000
_cell.length_c   1.000
_cell.angle_alpha   90.00
_cell.angle_beta   90.00
_cell.angle_gamma   90.00
#
_symmetry.space_group_name_H-M   'P 1'
#
loop_
_entity.id
_entity.type
_entity.pdbx_description
1 polymer ?
#
loop_
_entity_poly.entity_id
_entity_poly.type
_entity_poly.pdbx_seq_one_letter_code
_entity_poly.pdbx_strand_id
1 'polypeptide(L)'
;MLLFFSVCRYFMVSPTIQQTRIFEWMRRQLPKDKSVELKDVTSMYTVINVVGPKSVDLMNELSNTDMNLPPMICKRVNIGYASDVMIMSFTHTGEPGYCLYVPSEYALHVYDRLMTVR
;
A
#
# COMPACT_ATOMS: atom_id res chain seq x y z
N MET A 1 -1.25 10.93 3.47
CA MET A 1 -1.59 9.84 4.42
C MET A 1 -0.32 9.20 4.92
N LEU A 2 -0.22 8.97 6.20
CA LEU A 2 0.94 8.35 6.83
C LEU A 2 0.59 6.93 7.27
N LEU A 3 1.37 5.96 6.82
CA LEU A 3 1.23 4.57 7.21
C LEU A 3 2.36 4.19 8.18
N PHE A 4 1.98 3.61 9.30
CA PHE A 4 2.92 3.12 10.28
C PHE A 4 3.45 1.75 9.84
N PHE A 5 4.75 1.65 9.68
CA PHE A 5 5.39 0.46 9.12
C PHE A 5 6.05 -0.44 10.16
N SER A 6 6.70 0.21 11.11
CA SER A 6 7.35 -0.42 12.27
C SER A 6 7.74 0.66 13.26
N VAL A 7 8.31 0.28 14.39
CA VAL A 7 8.71 1.22 15.45
C VAL A 7 9.57 2.39 14.92
N CYS A 8 10.39 2.16 13.90
CA CYS A 8 11.32 3.16 13.38
C CYS A 8 11.11 3.50 11.89
N ARG A 9 9.99 3.07 11.29
CA ARG A 9 9.80 3.22 9.85
C ARG A 9 8.37 3.65 9.52
N TYR A 10 8.26 4.70 8.73
CA TYR A 10 6.99 5.26 8.28
C TYR A 10 6.93 5.23 6.76
N PHE A 11 5.75 4.95 6.24
CA PHE A 11 5.46 5.00 4.82
C PHE A 11 4.42 6.10 4.59
N MET A 12 4.77 7.09 3.79
CA MET A 12 3.91 8.23 3.54
C MET A 12 3.41 8.22 2.11
N VAL A 13 2.11 8.40 1.96
CA VAL A 13 1.45 8.49 0.65
C VAL A 13 0.91 9.88 0.48
N SER A 14 1.24 10.52 -0.63
CA SER A 14 0.79 11.86 -0.96
C SER A 14 0.28 11.92 -2.41
N PRO A 15 -0.55 12.92 -2.76
CA PRO A 15 -0.99 13.11 -4.13
C PRO A 15 0.20 13.31 -5.07
N THR A 16 0.14 12.70 -6.25
CA THR A 16 1.23 12.76 -7.24
C THR A 16 1.58 14.18 -7.64
N ILE A 17 0.60 15.04 -7.76
CA ILE A 17 0.79 16.45 -8.14
C ILE A 17 1.63 17.22 -7.11
N GLN A 18 1.71 16.76 -5.87
CA GLN A 18 2.44 17.39 -4.78
C GLN A 18 3.76 16.68 -4.44
N GLN A 19 4.14 15.69 -5.20
CA GLN A 19 5.31 14.84 -4.92
C GLN A 19 6.58 15.64 -4.65
N THR A 20 6.99 16.48 -5.59
CA THR A 20 8.21 17.28 -5.48
C THR A 20 8.14 18.27 -4.33
N ARG A 21 7.01 18.96 -4.19
CA ARG A 21 6.79 19.97 -3.15
C ARG A 21 6.89 19.36 -1.75
N ILE A 22 6.21 18.24 -1.52
CA ILE A 22 6.18 17.57 -0.23
C ILE A 22 7.55 16.99 0.10
N PHE A 23 8.20 16.35 -0.86
CA PHE A 23 9.53 15.78 -0.68
C PHE A 23 10.56 16.85 -0.30
N GLU A 24 10.59 17.97 -1.03
CA GLU A 24 11.50 19.07 -0.75
C GLU A 24 11.24 19.73 0.61
N TRP A 25 9.96 19.89 0.97
CA TRP A 25 9.58 20.42 2.28
C TRP A 25 10.08 19.50 3.41
N MET A 26 9.84 18.21 3.30
CA MET A 26 10.29 17.22 4.28
C MET A 26 11.82 17.16 4.37
N ARG A 27 12.48 17.22 3.24
CA ARG A 27 13.96 17.24 3.20
C ARG A 27 14.54 18.40 3.99
N ARG A 28 13.92 19.56 3.91
CA ARG A 28 14.33 20.76 4.67
C ARG A 28 14.10 20.64 6.17
N GLN A 29 13.15 19.81 6.58
CA GLN A 29 12.81 19.59 7.99
C GLN A 29 13.62 18.47 8.63
N LEU A 30 14.46 17.76 7.87
CA LEU A 30 15.27 16.68 8.42
C LEU A 30 16.26 17.19 9.44
N PRO A 31 16.49 16.42 10.55
CA PRO A 31 17.52 16.76 11.53
C PRO A 31 18.93 16.77 10.88
N LYS A 32 19.76 17.68 11.35
CA LYS A 32 21.14 17.78 10.85
C LYS A 32 22.06 16.65 11.31
N ASP A 33 21.67 15.93 12.35
CA ASP A 33 22.45 14.81 12.93
C ASP A 33 22.33 13.51 12.13
N LYS A 34 21.57 13.51 11.00
CA LYS A 34 21.32 12.34 10.15
C LYS A 34 20.64 11.17 10.86
N SER A 35 19.93 11.45 11.95
CA SER A 35 19.15 10.42 12.68
C SER A 35 17.92 9.93 11.92
N VAL A 36 17.45 10.69 10.94
CA VAL A 36 16.27 10.36 10.12
C VAL A 36 16.67 10.37 8.64
N GLU A 37 16.36 9.30 7.94
CA GLU A 37 16.54 9.17 6.50
C GLU A 37 15.21 9.33 5.79
N LEU A 38 15.16 10.18 4.77
CA LEU A 38 14.02 10.35 3.88
C LEU A 38 14.36 9.75 2.52
N LYS A 39 13.51 8.85 2.04
CA LYS A 39 13.72 8.18 0.76
C LYS A 39 12.44 8.23 -0.08
N ASP A 40 12.57 8.65 -1.34
CA ASP A 40 11.50 8.57 -2.32
C ASP A 40 11.47 7.17 -2.92
N VAL A 41 10.38 6.45 -2.69
CA VAL A 41 10.18 5.08 -3.17
C VAL A 41 9.01 4.98 -4.16
N THR A 42 8.59 6.09 -4.72
CA THR A 42 7.42 6.17 -5.60
C THR A 42 7.47 5.16 -6.74
N SER A 43 8.62 5.04 -7.41
CA SER A 43 8.79 4.12 -8.54
C SER A 43 8.98 2.65 -8.14
N MET A 44 9.18 2.38 -6.85
CA MET A 44 9.36 1.01 -6.36
C MET A 44 8.04 0.26 -6.16
N TYR A 45 6.92 0.98 -6.15
CA TYR A 45 5.59 0.41 -5.89
C TYR A 45 4.61 0.77 -6.97
N THR A 46 3.75 -0.18 -7.29
CA THR A 46 2.53 0.03 -8.08
C THR A 46 1.34 -0.09 -7.15
N VAL A 47 0.40 0.83 -7.25
CA VAL A 47 -0.79 0.85 -6.41
C VAL A 47 -1.98 0.29 -7.19
N ILE A 48 -2.62 -0.73 -6.62
CA ILE A 48 -3.83 -1.34 -7.19
C ILE A 48 -4.94 -1.21 -6.15
N ASN A 49 -6.06 -0.65 -6.55
CA ASN A 49 -7.24 -0.55 -5.70
C ASN A 49 -8.23 -1.66 -6.03
N VAL A 50 -8.68 -2.37 -5.01
CA VAL A 50 -9.71 -3.40 -5.10
C VAL A 50 -10.90 -2.92 -4.26
N VAL A 51 -11.97 -2.52 -4.90
CA VAL A 51 -13.13 -1.91 -4.23
C VAL A 51 -14.41 -2.60 -4.68
N GLY A 52 -15.32 -2.79 -3.78
CA GLY A 52 -16.65 -3.32 -4.07
C GLY A 52 -17.16 -4.29 -3.01
N PRO A 53 -18.43 -4.67 -3.06
CA PRO A 53 -19.08 -5.51 -2.04
C PRO A 53 -18.46 -6.91 -1.93
N LYS A 54 -17.84 -7.41 -2.99
CA LYS A 54 -17.18 -8.72 -3.01
C LYS A 54 -15.67 -8.65 -2.87
N SER A 55 -15.11 -7.48 -2.54
CA SER A 55 -13.67 -7.31 -2.42
C SER A 55 -13.06 -8.16 -1.30
N VAL A 56 -13.78 -8.33 -0.21
CA VAL A 56 -13.33 -9.18 0.91
C VAL A 56 -13.20 -10.64 0.48
N ASP A 57 -14.21 -11.17 -0.22
CA ASP A 57 -14.21 -12.56 -0.70
C ASP A 57 -13.07 -12.78 -1.70
N LEU A 58 -12.89 -11.85 -2.63
CA LEU A 58 -11.80 -11.89 -3.61
C LEU A 58 -10.44 -11.92 -2.94
N MET A 59 -10.22 -11.04 -1.97
CA MET A 59 -8.95 -10.96 -1.27
C MET A 59 -8.69 -12.16 -0.37
N ASN A 60 -9.72 -12.73 0.26
CA ASN A 60 -9.60 -13.96 1.03
C ASN A 60 -9.17 -15.15 0.16
N GLU A 61 -9.63 -15.19 -1.07
CA GLU A 61 -9.26 -16.26 -2.02
C GLU A 61 -7.80 -16.12 -2.49
N LEU A 62 -7.32 -14.88 -2.62
CA LEU A 62 -5.97 -14.61 -3.10
C LEU A 62 -4.90 -14.67 -2.02
N SER A 63 -5.27 -14.42 -0.77
CA SER A 63 -4.37 -14.35 0.36
C SER A 63 -4.67 -15.47 1.35
N ASN A 64 -3.63 -15.99 1.98
CA ASN A 64 -3.78 -16.98 3.06
C ASN A 64 -4.10 -16.35 4.42
N THR A 65 -4.38 -15.06 4.43
CA THR A 65 -4.67 -14.29 5.64
C THR A 65 -6.12 -13.85 5.63
N ASP A 66 -6.77 -13.83 6.79
CA ASP A 66 -8.11 -13.26 6.90
C ASP A 66 -8.10 -11.78 6.54
N MET A 67 -8.84 -11.43 5.51
CA MET A 67 -8.89 -10.09 4.94
C MET A 67 -10.09 -9.28 5.44
N ASN A 68 -10.88 -9.81 6.35
CA ASN A 68 -11.96 -9.07 6.99
C ASN A 68 -11.40 -8.10 8.04
N LEU A 69 -10.76 -7.05 7.57
CA LEU A 69 -10.05 -6.09 8.40
C LEU A 69 -10.93 -4.88 8.70
N PRO A 70 -10.81 -4.29 9.91
CA PRO A 70 -11.38 -2.96 10.16
C PRO A 70 -10.82 -1.92 9.19
N PRO A 71 -11.54 -0.83 8.92
CA PRO A 71 -11.02 0.26 8.09
C PRO A 71 -9.70 0.83 8.63
N MET A 72 -8.84 1.28 7.74
CA MET A 72 -7.56 1.92 8.03
C MET A 72 -6.53 1.00 8.71
N ILE A 73 -6.64 -0.29 8.50
CA ILE A 73 -5.63 -1.25 8.96
C ILE A 73 -4.67 -1.57 7.81
N CYS A 74 -3.38 -1.43 8.11
CA CYS A 74 -2.31 -1.79 7.18
C CYS A 74 -1.72 -3.15 7.58
N LYS A 75 -1.54 -4.02 6.58
CA LYS A 75 -1.03 -5.38 6.79
C LYS A 75 -0.15 -5.80 5.62
N ARG A 76 0.82 -6.65 5.88
CA ARG A 76 1.62 -7.27 4.82
C ARG A 76 1.10 -8.67 4.54
N VAL A 77 0.91 -8.97 3.28
CA VAL A 77 0.40 -10.26 2.81
C VAL A 77 1.18 -10.75 1.60
N ASN A 78 1.09 -12.04 1.35
CA ASN A 78 1.62 -12.64 0.13
C ASN A 78 0.46 -12.92 -0.82
N ILE A 79 0.61 -12.54 -2.07
CA ILE A 79 -0.37 -12.78 -3.14
C ILE A 79 0.35 -13.55 -4.24
N GLY A 80 0.05 -14.85 -4.36
CA GLY A 80 0.76 -15.72 -5.30
C GLY A 80 2.27 -15.71 -5.02
N TYR A 81 3.07 -15.34 -6.02
CA TYR A 81 4.52 -15.22 -5.88
C TYR A 81 4.98 -13.87 -5.31
N ALA A 82 4.08 -12.90 -5.25
CA ALA A 82 4.40 -11.59 -4.70
C ALA A 82 4.45 -11.67 -3.19
N SER A 83 5.62 -11.45 -2.63
CA SER A 83 5.84 -11.37 -1.18
C SER A 83 5.84 -9.90 -0.72
N ASP A 84 5.50 -9.69 0.53
CA ASP A 84 5.53 -8.37 1.16
C ASP A 84 4.66 -7.31 0.46
N VAL A 85 3.54 -7.74 -0.11
CA VAL A 85 2.54 -6.79 -0.61
C VAL A 85 1.91 -6.11 0.61
N MET A 86 2.06 -4.81 0.68
CA MET A 86 1.44 -4.02 1.72
C MET A 86 0.02 -3.67 1.31
N ILE A 87 -0.95 -4.02 2.13
CA ILE A 87 -2.34 -3.68 1.89
C ILE A 87 -2.86 -2.77 2.99
N MET A 88 -3.78 -1.91 2.61
CA MET A 88 -4.52 -1.09 3.55
C MET A 88 -6.00 -1.24 3.26
N SER A 89 -6.77 -1.61 4.29
CA SER A 89 -8.22 -1.61 4.21
C SER A 89 -8.76 -0.18 4.31
N PHE A 90 -9.72 0.15 3.47
CA PHE A 90 -10.36 1.47 3.52
C PHE A 90 -11.80 1.38 2.99
N THR A 91 -12.59 2.39 3.32
CA THR A 91 -13.90 2.60 2.71
C THR A 91 -13.85 3.91 1.95
N HIS A 92 -13.99 3.87 0.63
CA HIS A 92 -13.87 5.07 -0.19
C HIS A 92 -15.24 5.65 -0.56
N THR A 93 -16.15 4.82 -0.99
CA THR A 93 -17.51 5.21 -1.40
C THR A 93 -18.57 4.51 -0.55
N GLY A 94 -18.27 4.20 0.70
CA GLY A 94 -19.13 3.41 1.58
C GLY A 94 -19.04 1.90 1.37
N GLU A 95 -18.27 1.44 0.38
CA GLU A 95 -18.03 0.02 0.12
C GLU A 95 -16.68 -0.41 0.67
N PRO A 96 -16.54 -1.70 1.08
CA PRO A 96 -15.24 -2.20 1.51
C PRO A 96 -14.24 -2.19 0.36
N GLY A 97 -13.01 -1.91 0.68
CA GLY A 97 -11.95 -1.86 -0.31
C GLY A 97 -10.57 -2.03 0.28
N TYR A 98 -9.62 -2.27 -0.62
CA TYR A 98 -8.21 -2.44 -0.29
C TYR A 98 -7.36 -1.65 -1.26
N CYS A 99 -6.34 -0.99 -0.72
CA CYS A 99 -5.28 -0.37 -1.48
C CYS A 99 -4.04 -1.26 -1.35
N LEU A 100 -3.61 -1.83 -2.47
CA LEU A 100 -2.45 -2.71 -2.51
C LEU A 100 -1.24 -1.92 -3.01
N TYR A 101 -0.19 -1.89 -2.19
CA TYR A 101 1.11 -1.33 -2.56
C TYR A 101 2.01 -2.50 -2.92
N VAL A 102 2.13 -2.76 -4.21
CA VAL A 102 2.83 -3.93 -4.76
C VAL A 102 4.20 -3.50 -5.24
N PRO A 103 5.29 -4.20 -4.85
CA PRO A 103 6.57 -3.98 -5.50
C PRO A 103 6.42 -4.06 -7.01
N SER A 104 6.99 -3.10 -7.75
CA SER A 104 6.71 -2.93 -9.17
C SER A 104 7.02 -4.16 -10.02
N GLU A 105 8.02 -4.96 -9.63
CA GLU A 105 8.37 -6.23 -10.29
C GLU A 105 7.27 -7.30 -10.19
N TYR A 106 6.36 -7.20 -9.23
CA TYR A 106 5.26 -8.14 -9.04
C TYR A 106 3.90 -7.60 -9.51
N ALA A 107 3.86 -6.37 -10.00
CA ALA A 107 2.59 -5.68 -10.28
C ALA A 107 1.74 -6.43 -11.31
N LEU A 108 2.34 -6.87 -12.40
CA LEU A 108 1.63 -7.62 -13.45
C LEU A 108 1.10 -8.95 -12.90
N HIS A 109 1.91 -9.66 -12.15
CA HIS A 109 1.52 -10.93 -11.55
C HIS A 109 0.31 -10.77 -10.62
N VAL A 110 0.33 -9.77 -9.74
CA VAL A 110 -0.78 -9.50 -8.82
C VAL A 110 -2.04 -9.11 -9.59
N TYR A 111 -1.91 -8.27 -10.60
CA TYR A 111 -3.03 -7.89 -11.46
C TYR A 111 -3.66 -9.11 -12.14
N ASP A 112 -2.85 -9.97 -12.75
CA ASP A 112 -3.33 -11.17 -13.43
C ASP A 112 -4.03 -12.13 -12.45
N ARG A 113 -3.51 -12.28 -11.24
CA ARG A 113 -4.15 -13.08 -10.20
C ARG A 113 -5.52 -12.51 -9.81
N LEU A 114 -5.62 -11.20 -9.63
CA LEU A 114 -6.89 -10.53 -9.35
C LEU A 114 -7.92 -10.76 -10.46
N MET A 115 -7.50 -10.66 -11.71
CA MET A 115 -8.38 -10.84 -12.86
C MET A 115 -8.79 -12.29 -13.08
N THR A 116 -7.99 -13.24 -12.65
CA THR A 116 -8.30 -14.69 -12.78
C THR A 116 -9.36 -15.14 -11.78
N VAL A 117 -9.38 -14.56 -10.59
CA VAL A 117 -10.26 -14.98 -9.48
C VAL A 117 -11.63 -14.29 -9.52
N ARG A 118 -11.79 -13.20 -10.22
CA ARG A 118 -13.02 -12.41 -10.28
C ARG A 118 -14.23 -13.20 -10.76
#